data_31939b45141dd18c1eb3fc3406519489
#
_entry.id   31939b45141dd18c1eb3fc3406519489
#
_cell.length_a   1.000
_cell.length_b   1.000
_cell.length_c   1.000
_cell.angle_alpha   90.00
_cell.angle_beta   90.00
_cell.angle_gamma   90.00
#
_symmetry.space_group_name_H-M   'P 1'
#
loop_
_entity.id
_entity.type
_entity.pdbx_description
1 polymer ?
#
loop_
_entity_poly.entity_id
_entity_poly.type
_entity_poly.pdbx_seq_one_letter_code
_entity_poly.pdbx_strand_id
1 'polypeptide(L)'
;DSPLASIVGSVSTEQAGLPAEEADDYLEKGYALNDRVGTSYLEKQYESVLQGERVEKEIHLDKNGNVEKIETLSKGSKGNNIKLSIDLDFQRGVEDILKKSFQAELAAGNATYSEGVYAVALDPKTGKILAMAGMKHEAGSQDLTPDALGTVTNVFVPGSVVKAATLTAGWENGVISGNQVLLDQPISFSGSAPITSWFTQFGSREINAVQALEYSSNTYMVQIALDLMGQPYQPNMTLRTDQLDPAMEKLRSTFASYG
;
A
#
# COMPACT_ATOMS: atom_id res chain seq x y z
N ASP A 1 -0.70 -18.02 -15.82
CA ASP A 1 0.04 -17.04 -15.05
C ASP A 1 -0.58 -16.92 -13.66
N SER A 2 0.26 -16.82 -12.61
CA SER A 2 -0.23 -16.63 -11.25
C SER A 2 -0.71 -15.17 -11.07
N PRO A 3 -1.91 -14.94 -10.51
CA PRO A 3 -2.40 -13.59 -10.24
C PRO A 3 -1.50 -12.80 -9.28
N LEU A 4 -0.67 -13.49 -8.51
CA LEU A 4 0.23 -12.89 -7.51
C LEU A 4 1.70 -12.89 -7.93
N ALA A 5 2.03 -13.19 -9.18
CA ALA A 5 3.42 -13.28 -9.64
C ALA A 5 4.25 -12.03 -9.30
N SER A 6 3.65 -10.84 -9.43
CA SER A 6 4.31 -9.57 -9.11
C SER A 6 4.60 -9.37 -7.62
N ILE A 7 3.81 -10.00 -6.73
CA ILE A 7 4.00 -9.94 -5.27
C ILE A 7 4.95 -11.03 -4.80
N VAL A 8 4.87 -12.23 -5.40
CA VAL A 8 5.78 -13.34 -5.08
C VAL A 8 7.21 -12.95 -5.44
N GLY A 9 7.40 -12.37 -6.60
CA GLY A 9 8.70 -11.94 -7.05
C GLY A 9 9.43 -12.98 -7.89
N SER A 10 10.72 -12.82 -7.98
CA SER A 10 11.59 -13.61 -8.86
C SER A 10 12.74 -14.24 -8.11
N VAL A 11 13.25 -15.34 -8.66
CA VAL A 11 14.46 -16.03 -8.22
C VAL A 11 15.50 -15.94 -9.34
N SER A 12 16.78 -15.78 -8.99
CA SER A 12 17.85 -15.73 -9.99
C SER A 12 17.94 -17.07 -10.77
N THR A 13 18.43 -17.01 -12.00
CA THR A 13 18.69 -18.22 -12.78
C THR A 13 20.00 -18.89 -12.33
N GLU A 14 20.17 -20.17 -12.64
CA GLU A 14 21.43 -20.89 -12.33
C GLU A 14 22.65 -20.22 -12.99
N GLN A 15 22.48 -19.65 -14.18
CA GLN A 15 23.57 -18.96 -14.88
C GLN A 15 23.89 -17.59 -14.27
N ALA A 16 22.87 -16.90 -13.74
CA ALA A 16 23.07 -15.60 -13.11
C ALA A 16 23.67 -15.73 -11.69
N GLY A 17 23.29 -16.78 -10.96
CA GLY A 17 23.73 -16.99 -9.59
C GLY A 17 23.33 -15.86 -8.64
N LEU A 18 24.25 -15.48 -7.76
CA LEU A 18 24.05 -14.37 -6.83
C LEU A 18 24.04 -13.02 -7.56
N PRO A 19 23.16 -12.06 -7.17
CA PRO A 19 23.22 -10.70 -7.65
C PRO A 19 24.58 -10.06 -7.32
N ALA A 20 25.27 -9.48 -8.30
CA ALA A 20 26.63 -8.97 -8.13
C ALA A 20 26.76 -7.93 -7.00
N GLU A 21 25.72 -7.12 -6.81
CA GLU A 21 25.67 -6.04 -5.81
C GLU A 21 25.54 -6.57 -4.37
N GLU A 22 25.05 -7.80 -4.18
CA GLU A 22 24.78 -8.44 -2.88
C GLU A 22 25.61 -9.71 -2.70
N ALA A 23 26.53 -10.02 -3.64
CA ALA A 23 27.26 -11.29 -3.64
C ALA A 23 28.10 -11.49 -2.38
N ASP A 24 28.80 -10.46 -1.92
CA ASP A 24 29.64 -10.54 -0.72
C ASP A 24 28.79 -10.86 0.53
N ASP A 25 27.63 -10.23 0.69
CA ASP A 25 26.72 -10.50 1.81
C ASP A 25 26.18 -11.94 1.81
N TYR A 26 25.91 -12.48 0.63
CA TYR A 26 25.48 -13.87 0.47
C TYR A 26 26.62 -14.85 0.73
N LEU A 27 27.83 -14.55 0.23
CA LEU A 27 29.02 -15.38 0.46
C LEU A 27 29.36 -15.46 1.96
N GLU A 28 29.28 -14.36 2.70
CA GLU A 28 29.46 -14.33 4.15
C GLU A 28 28.45 -15.21 4.90
N LYS A 29 27.24 -15.34 4.34
CA LYS A 29 26.17 -16.22 4.85
C LYS A 29 26.32 -17.68 4.40
N GLY A 30 27.39 -18.01 3.66
CA GLY A 30 27.69 -19.37 3.22
C GLY A 30 27.08 -19.78 1.89
N TYR A 31 26.53 -18.82 1.11
CA TYR A 31 26.09 -19.11 -0.27
C TYR A 31 27.28 -19.29 -1.22
N ALA A 32 27.06 -19.98 -2.34
CA ALA A 32 28.01 -20.02 -3.44
C ALA A 32 27.56 -19.08 -4.56
N LEU A 33 28.51 -18.63 -5.38
CA LEU A 33 28.25 -17.69 -6.48
C LEU A 33 27.16 -18.15 -7.46
N ASN A 34 26.98 -19.45 -7.63
CA ASN A 34 25.98 -20.03 -8.52
C ASN A 34 24.68 -20.42 -7.82
N ASP A 35 24.49 -20.05 -6.55
CA ASP A 35 23.22 -20.29 -5.88
C ASP A 35 22.13 -19.41 -6.44
N ARG A 36 20.94 -19.98 -6.52
CA ARG A 36 19.74 -19.26 -6.86
C ARG A 36 19.17 -18.64 -5.59
N VAL A 37 18.89 -17.35 -5.65
CA VAL A 37 18.34 -16.58 -4.53
C VAL A 37 17.17 -15.74 -5.00
N GLY A 38 16.28 -15.40 -4.08
CA GLY A 38 15.20 -14.45 -4.33
C GLY A 38 15.76 -13.07 -4.68
N THR A 39 15.29 -12.52 -5.80
CA THR A 39 15.77 -11.22 -6.31
C THR A 39 14.77 -10.09 -6.09
N SER A 40 13.52 -10.42 -5.78
CA SER A 40 12.49 -9.41 -5.51
C SER A 40 11.39 -9.93 -4.60
N TYR A 41 10.74 -9.01 -3.93
CA TYR A 41 9.52 -9.16 -3.13
C TYR A 41 9.54 -10.33 -2.14
N LEU A 42 8.54 -11.21 -2.12
CA LEU A 42 8.46 -12.29 -1.13
C LEU A 42 9.62 -13.28 -1.24
N GLU A 43 10.04 -13.63 -2.46
CA GLU A 43 11.19 -14.50 -2.68
C GLU A 43 12.46 -13.91 -2.06
N LYS A 44 12.72 -12.61 -2.26
CA LYS A 44 13.87 -11.92 -1.64
C LYS A 44 13.71 -11.74 -0.14
N GLN A 45 12.56 -11.29 0.31
CA GLN A 45 12.28 -10.99 1.72
C GLN A 45 12.41 -12.22 2.61
N TYR A 46 12.02 -13.38 2.09
CA TYR A 46 12.02 -14.65 2.83
C TYR A 46 13.09 -15.62 2.34
N GLU A 47 14.12 -15.14 1.65
CA GLU A 47 15.21 -15.97 1.14
C GLU A 47 15.79 -16.90 2.22
N SER A 48 16.07 -16.38 3.41
CA SER A 48 16.63 -17.16 4.53
C SER A 48 15.72 -18.28 5.04
N VAL A 49 14.42 -18.19 4.76
CA VAL A 49 13.41 -19.20 5.14
C VAL A 49 13.20 -20.21 4.01
N LEU A 50 13.24 -19.72 2.77
CA LEU A 50 13.00 -20.50 1.56
C LEU A 50 14.23 -21.30 1.12
N GLN A 51 15.43 -20.85 1.50
CA GLN A 51 16.67 -21.53 1.20
C GLN A 51 16.71 -22.90 1.86
N GLY A 52 17.16 -23.91 1.10
CA GLY A 52 17.48 -25.23 1.62
C GLY A 52 18.94 -25.36 2.02
N GLU A 53 19.28 -26.48 2.61
CA GLU A 53 20.66 -26.87 2.85
C GLU A 53 21.21 -27.64 1.64
N ARG A 54 22.46 -27.42 1.31
CA ARG A 54 23.10 -28.09 0.17
C ARG A 54 23.43 -29.54 0.45
N VAL A 55 23.52 -30.31 -0.62
CA VAL A 55 24.17 -31.59 -0.62
C VAL A 55 25.68 -31.35 -0.61
N GLU A 56 26.37 -31.87 0.39
CA GLU A 56 27.83 -31.84 0.46
C GLU A 56 28.37 -33.20 0.08
N LYS A 57 29.31 -33.23 -0.85
CA LYS A 57 29.96 -34.41 -1.32
C LYS A 57 31.48 -34.23 -1.30
N GLU A 58 32.17 -35.22 -0.78
CA GLU A 58 33.62 -35.33 -0.88
C GLU A 58 33.96 -36.22 -2.06
N ILE A 59 34.82 -35.73 -2.95
CA ILE A 59 35.28 -36.46 -4.13
C ILE A 59 36.72 -36.89 -3.87
N HIS A 60 36.93 -38.18 -3.81
CA HIS A 60 38.27 -38.77 -3.69
C HIS A 60 38.77 -39.08 -5.09
N LEU A 61 39.99 -38.62 -5.41
CA LEU A 61 40.65 -38.86 -6.69
C LEU A 61 41.76 -39.87 -6.54
N ASP A 62 41.96 -40.71 -7.56
CA ASP A 62 43.11 -41.62 -7.67
C ASP A 62 44.38 -40.81 -8.02
N LYS A 63 45.55 -41.52 -8.10
CA LYS A 63 46.86 -40.95 -8.44
C LYS A 63 46.90 -40.33 -9.86
N ASN A 64 45.94 -40.68 -10.71
CA ASN A 64 45.82 -40.21 -12.09
C ASN A 64 44.80 -39.10 -12.23
N GLY A 65 44.13 -38.68 -11.12
CA GLY A 65 43.14 -37.63 -11.16
C GLY A 65 41.72 -38.10 -11.52
N ASN A 66 41.48 -39.43 -11.60
CA ASN A 66 40.15 -39.96 -11.82
C ASN A 66 39.37 -40.08 -10.50
N VAL A 67 38.05 -39.95 -10.58
CA VAL A 67 37.18 -40.13 -9.40
C VAL A 67 37.21 -41.59 -8.96
N GLU A 68 37.77 -41.83 -7.78
CA GLU A 68 37.82 -43.14 -7.14
C GLU A 68 36.58 -43.42 -6.28
N LYS A 69 36.17 -42.41 -5.51
CA LYS A 69 35.02 -42.50 -4.61
C LYS A 69 34.31 -41.13 -4.51
N ILE A 70 32.99 -41.14 -4.40
CA ILE A 70 32.21 -39.96 -4.01
C ILE A 70 31.52 -40.34 -2.69
N GLU A 71 31.78 -39.57 -1.64
CA GLU A 71 31.14 -39.71 -0.35
C GLU A 71 30.18 -38.52 -0.11
N THR A 72 28.95 -38.82 0.30
CA THR A 72 27.97 -37.79 0.63
C THR A 72 28.10 -37.47 2.12
N LEU A 73 28.62 -36.29 2.44
CA LEU A 73 28.77 -35.78 3.80
C LEU A 73 27.46 -35.27 4.37
N SER A 74 26.68 -34.54 3.53
CA SER A 74 25.33 -34.09 3.86
C SER A 74 24.38 -34.36 2.69
N LYS A 75 23.18 -34.83 2.99
CA LYS A 75 22.12 -35.03 1.97
C LYS A 75 21.42 -33.73 1.57
N GLY A 76 21.71 -32.65 2.28
CA GLY A 76 20.99 -31.44 2.17
C GLY A 76 19.53 -31.53 2.63
N SER A 77 18.84 -30.43 2.67
CA SER A 77 17.42 -30.39 2.96
C SER A 77 16.71 -29.33 2.13
N LYS A 78 15.43 -29.56 1.83
CA LYS A 78 14.58 -28.57 1.17
C LYS A 78 14.31 -27.43 2.15
N GLY A 79 14.32 -26.18 1.67
CA GLY A 79 13.88 -25.02 2.43
C GLY A 79 12.40 -25.10 2.86
N ASN A 80 12.03 -24.23 3.74
CA ASN A 80 10.67 -24.15 4.26
C ASN A 80 9.70 -23.61 3.22
N ASN A 81 8.41 -23.87 3.39
CA ASN A 81 7.36 -23.28 2.58
C ASN A 81 6.78 -22.06 3.31
N ILE A 82 6.42 -21.04 2.55
CA ILE A 82 5.64 -19.90 3.03
C ILE A 82 4.20 -20.11 2.58
N LYS A 83 3.25 -20.03 3.55
CA LYS A 83 1.82 -20.04 3.28
C LYS A 83 1.27 -18.64 3.43
N LEU A 84 0.82 -18.06 2.33
CA LEU A 84 0.15 -16.76 2.32
C LEU A 84 -1.26 -16.87 2.92
N SER A 85 -1.77 -15.75 3.46
CA SER A 85 -3.16 -15.64 3.91
C SER A 85 -4.14 -15.38 2.76
N ILE A 86 -3.63 -15.08 1.57
CA ILE A 86 -4.46 -14.80 0.39
C ILE A 86 -5.23 -16.06 -0.01
N ASP A 87 -6.55 -15.89 -0.20
CA ASP A 87 -7.43 -16.88 -0.78
C ASP A 87 -7.42 -16.71 -2.30
N LEU A 88 -6.98 -17.73 -3.02
CA LEU A 88 -6.72 -17.61 -4.45
C LEU A 88 -8.01 -17.49 -5.29
N ASP A 89 -9.09 -18.13 -4.85
CA ASP A 89 -10.37 -18.04 -5.55
C ASP A 89 -11.03 -16.69 -5.31
N PHE A 90 -10.93 -16.19 -4.08
CA PHE A 90 -11.38 -14.84 -3.74
C PHE A 90 -10.54 -13.77 -4.48
N GLN A 91 -9.22 -13.93 -4.55
CA GLN A 91 -8.32 -13.06 -5.33
C GLN A 91 -8.76 -12.95 -6.79
N ARG A 92 -9.00 -14.08 -7.45
CA ARG A 92 -9.47 -14.11 -8.84
C ARG A 92 -10.84 -13.46 -9.00
N GLY A 93 -11.75 -13.69 -8.06
CA GLY A 93 -13.06 -13.05 -8.06
C GLY A 93 -12.96 -11.53 -7.98
N VAL A 94 -12.09 -11.00 -7.12
CA VAL A 94 -11.84 -9.56 -6.99
C VAL A 94 -11.21 -9.00 -8.27
N GLU A 95 -10.22 -9.68 -8.85
CA GLU A 95 -9.60 -9.28 -10.12
C GLU A 95 -10.63 -9.20 -11.27
N ASP A 96 -11.51 -10.18 -11.37
CA ASP A 96 -12.57 -10.20 -12.38
C ASP A 96 -13.55 -9.02 -12.21
N ILE A 97 -13.91 -8.69 -10.97
CA ILE A 97 -14.78 -7.55 -10.68
C ILE A 97 -14.08 -6.25 -11.06
N LEU A 98 -12.83 -6.05 -10.64
CA LEU A 98 -12.06 -4.85 -10.97
C LEU A 98 -11.93 -4.68 -12.49
N LYS A 99 -11.57 -5.77 -13.20
CA LYS A 99 -11.43 -5.75 -14.64
C LYS A 99 -12.72 -5.33 -15.32
N LYS A 100 -13.85 -5.97 -15.00
CA LYS A 100 -15.16 -5.67 -15.61
C LYS A 100 -15.61 -4.24 -15.31
N SER A 101 -15.49 -3.82 -14.04
CA SER A 101 -15.93 -2.48 -13.63
C SER A 101 -15.07 -1.39 -14.27
N PHE A 102 -13.75 -1.57 -14.30
CA PHE A 102 -12.85 -0.58 -14.86
C PHE A 102 -13.02 -0.47 -16.40
N GLN A 103 -13.19 -1.60 -17.10
CA GLN A 103 -13.50 -1.59 -18.52
C GLN A 103 -14.80 -0.85 -18.84
N ALA A 104 -15.83 -1.00 -18.00
CA ALA A 104 -17.10 -0.29 -18.17
C ALA A 104 -16.92 1.23 -17.98
N GLU A 105 -16.16 1.68 -16.98
CA GLU A 105 -15.89 3.10 -16.72
C GLU A 105 -15.01 3.73 -17.81
N LEU A 106 -14.02 2.99 -18.33
CA LEU A 106 -13.22 3.43 -19.47
C LEU A 106 -14.07 3.59 -20.72
N ALA A 107 -14.93 2.62 -21.00
CA ALA A 107 -15.83 2.66 -22.15
C ALA A 107 -16.88 3.79 -22.05
N ALA A 108 -17.31 4.13 -20.84
CA ALA A 108 -18.21 5.25 -20.56
C ALA A 108 -17.51 6.64 -20.59
N GLY A 109 -16.18 6.68 -20.68
CA GLY A 109 -15.40 7.91 -20.64
C GLY A 109 -15.23 8.51 -19.23
N ASN A 110 -15.67 7.81 -18.19
CA ASN A 110 -15.60 8.29 -16.81
C ASN A 110 -14.19 8.14 -16.17
N ALA A 111 -13.37 7.25 -16.73
CA ALA A 111 -12.05 6.91 -16.19
C ALA A 111 -10.88 7.33 -17.10
N THR A 112 -11.06 8.35 -17.92
CA THR A 112 -10.09 8.80 -18.96
C THR A 112 -8.70 9.10 -18.39
N TYR A 113 -8.62 9.60 -17.15
CA TYR A 113 -7.36 9.96 -16.49
C TYR A 113 -6.96 8.97 -15.39
N SER A 114 -7.71 7.89 -15.22
CA SER A 114 -7.38 6.88 -14.20
C SER A 114 -6.37 5.89 -14.78
N GLU A 115 -5.22 5.75 -14.13
CA GLU A 115 -4.16 4.84 -14.55
C GLU A 115 -4.40 3.40 -14.10
N GLY A 116 -5.31 3.20 -13.15
CA GLY A 116 -5.65 1.88 -12.63
C GLY A 116 -6.73 1.88 -11.56
N VAL A 117 -7.13 0.68 -11.18
CA VAL A 117 -8.07 0.42 -10.09
C VAL A 117 -7.52 -0.67 -9.19
N TYR A 118 -7.65 -0.50 -7.88
CA TYR A 118 -7.01 -1.36 -6.89
C TYR A 118 -7.96 -1.68 -5.75
N ALA A 119 -7.82 -2.90 -5.20
CA ALA A 119 -8.57 -3.34 -4.04
C ALA A 119 -7.71 -4.23 -3.15
N VAL A 120 -7.81 -4.00 -1.83
CA VAL A 120 -7.24 -4.88 -0.81
C VAL A 120 -8.35 -5.30 0.13
N ALA A 121 -8.47 -6.60 0.38
CA ALA A 121 -9.44 -7.15 1.30
C ALA A 121 -8.72 -7.75 2.52
N LEU A 122 -9.11 -7.31 3.70
CA LEU A 122 -8.57 -7.79 4.97
C LEU A 122 -9.67 -8.40 5.85
N ASP A 123 -9.29 -9.42 6.60
CA ASP A 123 -10.11 -9.87 7.72
C ASP A 123 -9.88 -8.93 8.92
N PRO A 124 -10.90 -8.17 9.36
CA PRO A 124 -10.73 -7.17 10.42
C PRO A 124 -10.44 -7.79 11.80
N LYS A 125 -10.71 -9.08 11.98
CA LYS A 125 -10.47 -9.77 13.26
C LYS A 125 -9.04 -10.27 13.39
N THR A 126 -8.42 -10.65 12.29
CA THR A 126 -7.10 -11.30 12.29
C THR A 126 -6.02 -10.44 11.62
N GLY A 127 -6.38 -9.39 10.90
CA GLY A 127 -5.47 -8.60 10.07
C GLY A 127 -4.98 -9.34 8.81
N LYS A 128 -5.48 -10.56 8.54
CA LYS A 128 -5.06 -11.32 7.36
C LYS A 128 -5.50 -10.64 6.07
N ILE A 129 -4.57 -10.49 5.15
CA ILE A 129 -4.87 -10.06 3.79
C ILE A 129 -5.45 -11.24 3.02
N LEU A 130 -6.68 -11.10 2.54
CA LEU A 130 -7.42 -12.13 1.80
C LEU A 130 -7.29 -11.97 0.29
N ALA A 131 -7.15 -10.72 -0.19
CA ALA A 131 -6.88 -10.40 -1.58
C ALA A 131 -6.11 -9.09 -1.71
N MET A 132 -5.27 -9.01 -2.73
CA MET A 132 -4.56 -7.81 -3.19
C MET A 132 -4.67 -7.78 -4.71
N ALA A 133 -5.56 -6.99 -5.25
CA ALA A 133 -5.85 -6.99 -6.68
C ALA A 133 -5.72 -5.59 -7.27
N GLY A 134 -5.19 -5.52 -8.47
CA GLY A 134 -5.08 -4.29 -9.23
C GLY A 134 -5.16 -4.55 -10.73
N MET A 135 -5.71 -3.57 -11.45
CA MET A 135 -5.72 -3.51 -12.90
C MET A 135 -5.22 -2.15 -13.31
N LYS A 136 -4.25 -2.11 -14.21
CA LYS A 136 -3.75 -0.87 -14.80
C LYS A 136 -3.88 -0.89 -16.32
N HIS A 137 -3.87 0.30 -16.92
CA HIS A 137 -3.80 0.49 -18.36
C HIS A 137 -2.89 1.66 -18.69
N GLU A 138 -2.44 1.70 -19.94
CA GLU A 138 -1.77 2.87 -20.48
C GLU A 138 -2.78 3.90 -20.98
N ALA A 139 -2.46 5.17 -20.87
CA ALA A 139 -3.34 6.26 -21.33
C ALA A 139 -3.72 6.06 -22.82
N GLY A 140 -5.02 6.08 -23.07
CA GLY A 140 -5.59 5.86 -24.41
C GLY A 140 -5.77 4.40 -24.81
N SER A 141 -5.35 3.43 -24.01
CA SER A 141 -5.60 2.00 -24.21
C SER A 141 -6.90 1.56 -23.52
N GLN A 142 -7.55 0.52 -24.08
CA GLN A 142 -8.64 -0.20 -23.42
C GLN A 142 -8.13 -1.52 -22.78
N ASP A 143 -6.87 -1.85 -23.03
CA ASP A 143 -6.27 -3.09 -22.53
C ASP A 143 -5.87 -2.94 -21.07
N LEU A 144 -6.28 -3.89 -20.24
CA LEU A 144 -5.98 -3.94 -18.82
C LEU A 144 -4.94 -5.02 -18.53
N THR A 145 -3.95 -4.69 -17.71
CA THR A 145 -2.98 -5.64 -17.21
C THR A 145 -3.10 -5.79 -15.69
N PRO A 146 -3.02 -7.02 -15.14
CA PRO A 146 -2.99 -7.24 -13.70
C PRO A 146 -1.81 -6.51 -13.04
N ASP A 147 -2.08 -5.85 -11.92
CA ASP A 147 -1.10 -5.06 -11.16
C ASP A 147 -1.34 -5.17 -9.65
N ALA A 148 -1.26 -6.38 -9.13
CA ALA A 148 -1.41 -6.61 -7.69
C ALA A 148 -0.36 -5.83 -6.87
N LEU A 149 0.84 -5.65 -7.40
CA LEU A 149 1.91 -4.90 -6.75
C LEU A 149 1.56 -3.41 -6.57
N GLY A 150 0.79 -2.83 -7.47
CA GLY A 150 0.33 -1.44 -7.37
C GLY A 150 -0.46 -1.14 -6.10
N THR A 151 -1.01 -2.16 -5.42
CA THR A 151 -1.69 -2.00 -4.13
C THR A 151 -0.76 -1.52 -3.01
N VAL A 152 0.55 -1.71 -3.14
CA VAL A 152 1.56 -1.32 -2.13
C VAL A 152 2.62 -0.36 -2.66
N THR A 153 2.73 -0.18 -3.98
CA THR A 153 3.74 0.70 -4.59
C THR A 153 3.16 2.01 -5.12
N ASN A 154 1.86 2.05 -5.43
CA ASN A 154 1.24 3.25 -5.97
C ASN A 154 0.80 4.20 -4.86
N VAL A 155 0.84 5.49 -5.17
CA VAL A 155 0.36 6.55 -4.29
C VAL A 155 -0.93 7.11 -4.86
N PHE A 156 -1.97 7.16 -4.03
CA PHE A 156 -3.29 7.64 -4.43
C PHE A 156 -3.68 8.88 -3.63
N VAL A 157 -4.40 9.81 -4.25
CA VAL A 157 -5.08 10.87 -3.54
C VAL A 157 -6.30 10.24 -2.84
N PRO A 158 -6.32 10.16 -1.51
CA PRO A 158 -7.30 9.36 -0.79
C PRO A 158 -8.71 9.94 -0.79
N GLY A 159 -8.87 11.23 -1.06
CA GLY A 159 -10.17 11.90 -1.02
C GLY A 159 -10.82 11.84 0.35
N SER A 160 -12.15 11.70 0.39
CA SER A 160 -12.94 11.81 1.64
C SER A 160 -12.73 10.68 2.65
N VAL A 161 -12.04 9.60 2.30
CA VAL A 161 -11.76 8.52 3.28
C VAL A 161 -10.88 8.99 4.45
N VAL A 162 -10.06 10.03 4.25
CA VAL A 162 -9.23 10.60 5.33
C VAL A 162 -10.05 11.36 6.39
N LYS A 163 -11.31 11.65 6.16
CA LYS A 163 -12.12 12.45 7.09
C LYS A 163 -12.28 11.78 8.44
N ALA A 164 -12.39 10.46 8.49
CA ALA A 164 -12.41 9.72 9.75
C ALA A 164 -11.14 9.95 10.57
N ALA A 165 -9.97 9.85 9.92
CA ALA A 165 -8.69 10.13 10.56
C ALA A 165 -8.51 11.61 10.92
N THR A 166 -9.07 12.54 10.13
CA THR A 166 -9.09 13.97 10.47
C THR A 166 -9.88 14.25 11.75
N LEU A 167 -11.05 13.62 11.92
CA LEU A 167 -11.82 13.69 13.16
C LEU A 167 -11.03 13.13 14.35
N THR A 168 -10.38 11.98 14.17
CA THR A 168 -9.52 11.39 15.22
C THR A 168 -8.44 12.37 15.63
N ALA A 169 -7.74 12.99 14.68
CA ALA A 169 -6.74 14.01 14.97
C ALA A 169 -7.34 15.21 15.76
N GLY A 170 -8.57 15.60 15.42
CA GLY A 170 -9.29 16.65 16.14
C GLY A 170 -9.54 16.28 17.61
N TRP A 171 -9.98 15.05 17.88
CA TRP A 171 -10.18 14.56 19.24
C TRP A 171 -8.88 14.38 20.02
N GLU A 172 -7.88 13.75 19.42
CA GLU A 172 -6.57 13.51 20.07
C GLU A 172 -5.85 14.81 20.46
N ASN A 173 -6.03 15.87 19.66
CA ASN A 173 -5.44 17.17 19.92
C ASN A 173 -6.39 18.14 20.69
N GLY A 174 -7.55 17.67 21.11
CA GLY A 174 -8.49 18.44 21.94
C GLY A 174 -9.14 19.64 21.25
N VAL A 175 -9.11 19.70 19.89
CA VAL A 175 -9.75 20.80 19.14
C VAL A 175 -11.23 20.55 18.88
N ILE A 176 -11.66 19.30 18.99
CA ILE A 176 -13.08 18.91 19.07
C ILE A 176 -13.29 17.94 20.22
N SER A 177 -14.51 17.85 20.76
CA SER A 177 -14.88 16.94 21.84
C SER A 177 -16.19 16.22 21.56
N GLY A 178 -16.25 14.92 21.86
CA GLY A 178 -17.45 14.11 21.69
C GLY A 178 -18.05 14.25 20.28
N ASN A 179 -19.36 14.37 20.18
CA ASN A 179 -20.09 14.59 18.95
C ASN A 179 -20.36 16.11 18.73
N GLN A 180 -19.28 16.90 18.74
CA GLN A 180 -19.37 18.36 18.67
C GLN A 180 -20.11 18.86 17.43
N VAL A 181 -20.94 19.87 17.64
CA VAL A 181 -21.67 20.56 16.57
C VAL A 181 -20.84 21.74 16.06
N LEU A 182 -20.65 21.84 14.76
CA LEU A 182 -20.09 22.98 14.06
C LEU A 182 -21.05 23.44 12.96
N LEU A 183 -20.96 24.73 12.58
CA LEU A 183 -21.69 25.25 11.44
C LEU A 183 -21.00 24.88 10.14
N ASP A 184 -21.65 24.02 9.33
CA ASP A 184 -21.22 23.79 7.94
C ASP A 184 -21.68 24.99 7.09
N GLN A 185 -20.73 25.75 6.62
CA GLN A 185 -20.91 26.98 5.84
C GLN A 185 -19.75 27.14 4.86
N PRO A 186 -19.89 27.98 3.82
CA PRO A 186 -18.74 28.31 2.99
C PRO A 186 -17.58 28.85 3.83
N ILE A 187 -16.41 28.26 3.72
CA ILE A 187 -15.19 28.74 4.36
C ILE A 187 -14.44 29.59 3.37
N SER A 188 -14.36 30.88 3.63
CA SER A 188 -13.71 31.83 2.74
C SER A 188 -12.42 32.39 3.33
N PHE A 189 -11.38 32.38 2.51
CA PHE A 189 -10.10 33.01 2.80
C PHE A 189 -9.86 34.19 1.90
N SER A 190 -9.12 35.17 2.38
CA SER A 190 -8.78 36.36 1.58
C SER A 190 -8.04 35.93 0.29
N GLY A 191 -8.59 36.33 -0.86
CA GLY A 191 -7.98 36.10 -2.17
C GLY A 191 -8.17 34.68 -2.75
N SER A 192 -9.03 33.83 -2.16
CA SER A 192 -9.33 32.52 -2.71
C SER A 192 -10.83 32.24 -2.84
N ALA A 193 -11.17 31.27 -3.70
CA ALA A 193 -12.55 30.78 -3.79
C ALA A 193 -12.96 30.09 -2.49
N PRO A 194 -14.23 30.19 -2.07
CA PRO A 194 -14.71 29.49 -0.87
C PRO A 194 -14.61 27.97 -0.98
N ILE A 195 -14.24 27.33 0.12
CA ILE A 195 -14.36 25.88 0.26
C ILE A 195 -15.78 25.57 0.74
N THR A 196 -16.45 24.62 0.10
CA THR A 196 -17.83 24.23 0.40
C THR A 196 -17.97 22.72 0.52
N SER A 197 -18.99 22.29 1.23
CA SER A 197 -19.53 20.93 1.16
C SER A 197 -20.53 20.83 0.00
N TRP A 198 -20.75 19.63 -0.55
CA TRP A 198 -21.65 19.46 -1.70
C TRP A 198 -23.10 19.94 -1.41
N PHE A 199 -23.52 19.87 -0.16
CA PHE A 199 -24.84 20.28 0.27
C PHE A 199 -24.93 21.76 0.68
N THR A 200 -23.85 22.51 0.71
CA THR A 200 -23.85 23.95 1.07
C THR A 200 -24.73 24.78 0.12
N GLN A 201 -24.97 24.30 -1.10
CA GLN A 201 -25.93 24.89 -2.03
C GLN A 201 -27.36 24.99 -1.48
N PHE A 202 -27.71 24.20 -0.46
CA PHE A 202 -28.99 24.20 0.24
C PHE A 202 -28.99 25.10 1.50
N GLY A 203 -27.91 25.86 1.72
CA GLY A 203 -27.73 26.75 2.87
C GLY A 203 -26.79 26.15 3.94
N SER A 204 -26.31 27.06 4.79
CA SER A 204 -25.49 26.65 5.95
C SER A 204 -26.35 25.96 6.99
N ARG A 205 -25.79 24.98 7.69
CA ARG A 205 -26.48 24.24 8.74
C ARG A 205 -25.52 23.72 9.81
N GLU A 206 -26.02 23.61 11.02
CA GLU A 206 -25.32 22.94 12.10
C GLU A 206 -25.31 21.42 11.89
N ILE A 207 -24.13 20.82 11.98
CA ILE A 207 -23.93 19.37 11.91
C ILE A 207 -22.97 18.91 12.99
N ASN A 208 -23.19 17.71 13.51
CA ASN A 208 -22.28 17.09 14.45
C ASN A 208 -21.22 16.22 13.74
N ALA A 209 -20.27 15.67 14.49
CA ALA A 209 -19.16 14.88 13.91
C ALA A 209 -19.64 13.64 13.15
N VAL A 210 -20.68 12.94 13.62
CA VAL A 210 -21.28 11.79 12.91
C VAL A 210 -21.87 12.25 11.58
N GLN A 211 -22.64 13.33 11.58
CA GLN A 211 -23.22 13.89 10.36
C GLN A 211 -22.15 14.43 9.41
N ALA A 212 -21.03 14.94 9.94
CA ALA A 212 -19.92 15.37 9.11
C ALA A 212 -19.31 14.23 8.28
N LEU A 213 -19.26 13.02 8.83
CA LEU A 213 -18.88 11.80 8.07
C LEU A 213 -20.01 11.33 7.16
N GLU A 214 -21.23 11.23 7.66
CA GLU A 214 -22.40 10.78 6.89
C GLU A 214 -22.61 11.60 5.63
N TYR A 215 -22.51 12.93 5.74
CA TYR A 215 -22.67 13.85 4.60
C TYR A 215 -21.37 14.19 3.90
N SER A 216 -20.25 13.62 4.35
CA SER A 216 -18.94 13.94 3.79
C SER A 216 -18.63 15.44 3.77
N SER A 217 -18.85 16.13 4.90
CA SER A 217 -18.60 17.57 5.01
C SER A 217 -17.13 17.91 4.80
N ASN A 218 -16.86 18.84 3.89
CA ASN A 218 -15.53 19.40 3.70
C ASN A 218 -15.23 20.46 4.75
N THR A 219 -16.21 21.32 5.02
CA THR A 219 -16.01 22.51 5.84
C THR A 219 -15.87 22.17 7.33
N TYR A 220 -16.48 21.08 7.80
CA TYR A 220 -16.24 20.56 9.14
C TYR A 220 -14.76 20.17 9.32
N MET A 221 -14.18 19.48 8.32
CA MET A 221 -12.77 19.05 8.37
C MET A 221 -11.80 20.23 8.25
N VAL A 222 -12.15 21.23 7.44
CA VAL A 222 -11.35 22.47 7.33
C VAL A 222 -11.31 23.21 8.66
N GLN A 223 -12.43 23.28 9.38
CA GLN A 223 -12.48 23.91 10.71
C GLN A 223 -11.56 23.17 11.69
N ILE A 224 -11.56 21.83 11.71
CA ILE A 224 -10.62 21.04 12.52
C ILE A 224 -9.17 21.40 12.16
N ALA A 225 -8.84 21.47 10.87
CA ALA A 225 -7.48 21.83 10.45
C ALA A 225 -7.08 23.24 10.90
N LEU A 226 -7.98 24.20 10.80
CA LEU A 226 -7.75 25.57 11.30
C LEU A 226 -7.56 25.60 12.81
N ASP A 227 -8.34 24.85 13.56
CA ASP A 227 -8.22 24.76 15.01
C ASP A 227 -6.91 24.10 15.42
N LEU A 228 -6.45 23.06 14.68
CA LEU A 228 -5.11 22.47 14.86
C LEU A 228 -3.98 23.48 14.64
N MET A 229 -4.19 24.48 13.75
CA MET A 229 -3.28 25.61 13.52
C MET A 229 -3.42 26.70 14.58
N GLY A 230 -4.36 26.59 15.52
CA GLY A 230 -4.68 27.66 16.48
C GLY A 230 -5.28 28.90 15.80
N GLN A 231 -5.97 28.73 14.68
CA GLN A 231 -6.60 29.80 13.90
C GLN A 231 -8.08 29.50 13.66
N PRO A 232 -8.95 29.55 14.67
CA PRO A 232 -10.38 29.31 14.48
C PRO A 232 -10.94 30.16 13.33
N TYR A 233 -11.85 29.56 12.56
CA TYR A 233 -12.39 30.19 11.36
C TYR A 233 -13.06 31.54 11.63
N GLN A 234 -12.69 32.52 10.82
CA GLN A 234 -13.36 33.79 10.71
C GLN A 234 -13.63 34.10 9.22
N PRO A 235 -14.78 34.66 8.85
CA PRO A 235 -15.08 34.97 7.44
C PRO A 235 -14.00 35.84 6.81
N ASN A 236 -13.59 35.44 5.60
CA ASN A 236 -12.57 36.12 4.81
C ASN A 236 -11.22 36.38 5.51
N MET A 237 -10.86 35.46 6.45
CA MET A 237 -9.59 35.56 7.17
C MET A 237 -8.39 35.33 6.25
N THR A 238 -7.25 35.92 6.61
CA THR A 238 -5.96 35.59 6.01
C THR A 238 -5.34 34.42 6.74
N LEU A 239 -5.02 33.34 6.02
CA LEU A 239 -4.40 32.18 6.61
C LEU A 239 -2.93 32.49 6.96
N ARG A 240 -2.54 32.29 8.21
CA ARG A 240 -1.14 32.34 8.63
C ARG A 240 -0.51 30.96 8.44
N THR A 241 0.57 30.92 7.71
CA THR A 241 1.23 29.65 7.32
C THR A 241 2.33 29.21 8.29
N ASP A 242 2.69 30.03 9.27
CA ASP A 242 3.69 29.73 10.29
C ASP A 242 3.33 28.52 11.17
N GLN A 243 2.05 28.20 11.32
CA GLN A 243 1.54 27.06 12.06
C GLN A 243 1.09 25.87 11.17
N LEU A 244 1.30 25.98 9.85
CA LEU A 244 0.87 24.94 8.91
C LEU A 244 1.63 23.62 9.14
N ASP A 245 2.96 23.67 9.18
CA ASP A 245 3.78 22.46 9.34
C ASP A 245 3.50 21.73 10.66
N PRO A 246 3.43 22.40 11.83
CA PRO A 246 3.04 21.75 13.07
C PRO A 246 1.63 21.12 13.02
N ALA A 247 0.66 21.76 12.39
CA ALA A 247 -0.69 21.22 12.25
C ALA A 247 -0.72 20.01 11.31
N MET A 248 0.00 20.07 10.19
CA MET A 248 0.15 18.95 9.26
C MET A 248 0.84 17.76 9.92
N GLU A 249 1.83 17.99 10.80
CA GLU A 249 2.49 16.90 11.52
C GLU A 249 1.54 16.21 12.51
N LYS A 250 0.64 16.92 13.17
CA LYS A 250 -0.41 16.33 13.99
C LYS A 250 -1.32 15.40 13.16
N LEU A 251 -1.74 15.84 11.97
CA LEU A 251 -2.53 15.00 11.05
C LEU A 251 -1.74 13.77 10.60
N ARG A 252 -0.48 13.94 10.17
CA ARG A 252 0.38 12.82 9.73
C ARG A 252 0.60 11.79 10.85
N SER A 253 0.87 12.26 12.06
CA SER A 253 1.08 11.39 13.22
C SER A 253 -0.18 10.54 13.51
N THR A 254 -1.36 11.16 13.51
CA THR A 254 -2.62 10.43 13.66
C THR A 254 -2.84 9.45 12.52
N PHE A 255 -2.60 9.84 11.26
CA PHE A 255 -2.77 8.95 10.10
C PHE A 255 -1.81 7.75 10.18
N ALA A 256 -0.55 7.99 10.57
CA ALA A 256 0.44 6.93 10.75
C ALA A 256 0.08 5.94 11.87
N SER A 257 -0.73 6.33 12.85
CA SER A 257 -1.18 5.44 13.92
C SER A 257 -2.16 4.35 13.45
N TYR A 258 -2.73 4.52 12.28
CA TYR A 258 -3.62 3.52 11.67
C TYR A 258 -2.85 2.44 10.87
N GLY A 259 -1.56 2.59 10.62
CA GLY A 259 -0.70 1.64 9.90
C GLY A 259 -0.06 2.19 8.64
#